data_a2cd174c7402b0c54e98e50bae990c5b
#
_entry.id   a2cd174c7402b0c54e98e50bae990c5b
#
_cell.length_a   1.000
_cell.length_b   1.000
_cell.length_c   1.000
_cell.angle_alpha   90.00
_cell.angle_beta   90.00
_cell.angle_gamma   90.00
#
_symmetry.space_group_name_H-M   'P 1'
#
loop_
_entity.id
_entity.type
_entity.pdbx_description
1 polymer ?
#
loop_
_entity_poly.entity_id
_entity_poly.type
_entity_poly.pdbx_seq_one_letter_code
_entity_poly.pdbx_strand_id
1 'polypeptide(L)'
;RDDGERFLPEGKSLDETHLMMGGYGGASWVKGGAHGSSWFVDEDPEDNRIQLVETASSNVAMTKGTANASFEDLQYWNAETEQAELLYPGKWKLRFEVDYEDCSVRLGGGEAFSQDGLNFTIDEISVSPIAVRAAYTADEAVVWSDAPSGRQSEEDARQSQRYLENVEILLTRTDGTVVDLSGSGGSIAPKDGATVCAKGRVFDEIIPLEDMASVTVGGVVYEIPHN
;
A
#
# COMPACT_ATOMS: atom_id res chain seq x y z
N ARG A 1 -14.85 -10.65 -22.25
CA ARG A 1 -16.32 -10.56 -22.44
C ARG A 1 -16.77 -11.82 -23.17
N ASP A 2 -17.85 -12.41 -22.73
CA ASP A 2 -18.38 -13.66 -23.31
C ASP A 2 -18.95 -13.48 -24.73
N ASP A 3 -19.16 -12.23 -25.16
CA ASP A 3 -19.61 -11.87 -26.51
C ASP A 3 -18.45 -11.71 -27.53
N GLY A 4 -17.21 -11.89 -27.08
CA GLY A 4 -16.00 -11.76 -27.90
C GLY A 4 -15.57 -10.32 -28.20
N GLU A 5 -16.28 -9.29 -27.69
CA GLU A 5 -15.83 -7.91 -27.80
C GLU A 5 -14.69 -7.64 -26.80
N ARG A 6 -13.67 -6.93 -27.22
CA ARG A 6 -12.52 -6.59 -26.39
C ARG A 6 -12.92 -5.55 -25.34
N PHE A 7 -12.30 -5.67 -24.13
CA PHE A 7 -12.45 -4.65 -23.11
C PHE A 7 -11.68 -3.37 -23.44
N LEU A 8 -10.49 -3.54 -24.00
CA LEU A 8 -9.62 -2.41 -24.29
C LEU A 8 -9.91 -1.84 -25.68
N PRO A 9 -9.67 -0.54 -25.91
CA PRO A 9 -9.74 0.07 -27.24
C PRO A 9 -8.83 -0.68 -28.22
N GLU A 10 -9.21 -0.69 -29.50
CA GLU A 10 -8.48 -1.41 -30.54
C GLU A 10 -7.02 -0.96 -30.60
N GLY A 11 -6.09 -1.91 -30.55
CA GLY A 11 -4.65 -1.66 -30.61
C GLY A 11 -4.02 -1.14 -29.32
N LYS A 12 -4.76 -1.10 -28.20
CA LYS A 12 -4.25 -0.70 -26.88
C LYS A 12 -4.03 -1.89 -25.98
N SER A 13 -2.98 -1.83 -25.16
CA SER A 13 -2.75 -2.72 -24.03
C SER A 13 -3.24 -2.10 -22.73
N LEU A 14 -3.28 -2.88 -21.65
CA LEU A 14 -3.64 -2.37 -20.32
C LEU A 14 -2.65 -1.30 -19.84
N ASP A 15 -1.36 -1.48 -20.09
CA ASP A 15 -0.30 -0.54 -19.70
C ASP A 15 -0.43 0.84 -20.39
N GLU A 16 -1.04 0.84 -21.59
CA GLU A 16 -1.28 2.06 -22.37
C GLU A 16 -2.65 2.69 -22.08
N THR A 17 -3.48 2.00 -21.27
CA THR A 17 -4.86 2.40 -21.01
C THR A 17 -5.05 2.65 -19.53
N HIS A 18 -5.22 3.90 -19.13
CA HIS A 18 -5.53 4.25 -17.75
C HIS A 18 -6.99 3.92 -17.44
N LEU A 19 -7.26 2.68 -17.04
CA LEU A 19 -8.59 2.24 -16.64
C LEU A 19 -9.00 2.83 -15.29
N MET A 20 -10.29 3.11 -15.16
CA MET A 20 -10.89 3.59 -13.91
C MET A 20 -12.35 3.14 -13.78
N MET A 21 -12.86 3.15 -12.56
CA MET A 21 -14.30 3.01 -12.31
C MET A 21 -14.94 4.40 -12.24
N GLY A 22 -16.04 4.60 -12.95
CA GLY A 22 -16.82 5.86 -12.92
C GLY A 22 -17.47 6.10 -11.56
N GLY A 23 -17.92 5.03 -10.89
CA GLY A 23 -18.31 5.03 -9.49
C GLY A 23 -17.57 3.95 -8.73
N TYR A 24 -16.95 4.31 -7.62
CA TYR A 24 -16.11 3.43 -6.83
C TYR A 24 -16.52 3.46 -5.35
N GLY A 25 -17.11 2.38 -4.87
CA GLY A 25 -17.47 2.19 -3.47
C GLY A 25 -16.52 1.26 -2.71
N GLY A 26 -15.57 0.63 -3.42
CA GLY A 26 -14.56 -0.25 -2.82
C GLY A 26 -15.11 -1.35 -1.92
N ALA A 27 -14.23 -2.17 -1.37
CA ALA A 27 -14.59 -3.16 -0.35
C ALA A 27 -14.59 -2.53 1.04
N SER A 28 -15.71 -2.64 1.75
CA SER A 28 -15.87 -2.09 3.10
C SER A 28 -16.45 -3.12 4.05
N TRP A 29 -15.74 -3.43 5.14
CA TRP A 29 -16.19 -4.31 6.22
C TRP A 29 -15.69 -3.89 7.61
N VAL A 30 -14.77 -2.91 7.68
CA VAL A 30 -14.13 -2.48 8.93
C VAL A 30 -14.67 -1.11 9.34
N LYS A 31 -14.96 -0.95 10.63
CA LYS A 31 -15.27 0.36 11.22
C LYS A 31 -13.94 1.03 11.61
N GLY A 32 -13.57 2.07 10.89
CA GLY A 32 -12.33 2.83 11.15
C GLY A 32 -11.69 3.23 9.83
N GLY A 33 -10.67 4.07 9.89
CA GLY A 33 -9.92 4.47 8.70
C GLY A 33 -9.16 3.29 8.13
N ALA A 34 -9.51 2.88 6.93
CA ALA A 34 -8.70 1.99 6.12
C ALA A 34 -8.10 2.79 4.96
N HIS A 35 -6.86 2.53 4.64
CA HIS A 35 -6.22 3.02 3.43
C HIS A 35 -6.09 1.85 2.47
N GLY A 36 -6.42 2.07 1.23
CA GLY A 36 -6.31 1.05 0.20
C GLY A 36 -5.85 1.64 -1.12
N SER A 37 -5.41 0.78 -1.99
CA SER A 37 -5.16 1.08 -3.39
C SER A 37 -5.88 0.07 -4.26
N SER A 38 -6.18 0.47 -5.47
CA SER A 38 -6.77 -0.42 -6.46
C SER A 38 -6.08 -0.21 -7.80
N TRP A 39 -5.94 -1.30 -8.54
CA TRP A 39 -5.38 -1.27 -9.88
C TRP A 39 -5.95 -2.40 -10.72
N PHE A 40 -5.82 -2.29 -12.01
CA PHE A 40 -6.23 -3.35 -12.93
C PHE A 40 -5.04 -4.21 -13.32
N VAL A 41 -5.28 -5.51 -13.48
CA VAL A 41 -4.29 -6.51 -13.92
C VAL A 41 -4.88 -7.28 -15.08
N ASP A 42 -4.07 -7.54 -16.08
CA ASP A 42 -4.34 -8.42 -17.20
C ASP A 42 -3.25 -9.50 -17.23
N GLU A 43 -3.55 -10.68 -16.70
CA GLU A 43 -2.60 -11.79 -16.63
C GLU A 43 -2.44 -12.52 -17.96
N ASP A 44 -3.48 -12.48 -18.82
CA ASP A 44 -3.48 -13.11 -20.13
C ASP A 44 -4.23 -12.23 -21.14
N PRO A 45 -3.53 -11.37 -21.89
CA PRO A 45 -4.13 -10.47 -22.86
C PRO A 45 -4.98 -11.15 -23.94
N GLU A 46 -4.83 -12.48 -24.11
CA GLU A 46 -5.56 -13.25 -25.11
C GLU A 46 -6.94 -13.72 -24.60
N ASP A 47 -7.18 -13.72 -23.28
CA ASP A 47 -8.42 -14.26 -22.70
C ASP A 47 -9.57 -13.23 -22.60
N ASN A 48 -9.31 -11.98 -22.94
CA ASN A 48 -10.27 -10.87 -22.89
C ASN A 48 -10.89 -10.66 -21.49
N ARG A 49 -10.09 -10.83 -20.44
CA ARG A 49 -10.46 -10.62 -19.05
C ARG A 49 -9.49 -9.65 -18.40
N ILE A 50 -9.99 -8.82 -17.51
CA ILE A 50 -9.20 -7.98 -16.64
C ILE A 50 -9.65 -8.17 -15.20
N GLN A 51 -8.74 -8.05 -14.26
CA GLN A 51 -9.00 -8.14 -12.83
C GLN A 51 -8.84 -6.74 -12.21
N LEU A 52 -9.78 -6.37 -11.36
CA LEU A 52 -9.61 -5.26 -10.43
C LEU A 52 -9.07 -5.82 -9.12
N VAL A 53 -7.87 -5.43 -8.75
CA VAL A 53 -7.24 -5.78 -7.47
C VAL A 53 -7.43 -4.64 -6.50
N GLU A 54 -7.87 -4.95 -5.28
CA GLU A 54 -7.97 -4.00 -4.20
C GLU A 54 -7.13 -4.46 -3.02
N THR A 55 -6.39 -3.54 -2.42
CA THR A 55 -5.73 -3.77 -1.14
C THR A 55 -6.34 -2.86 -0.09
N ALA A 56 -6.41 -3.33 1.13
CA ALA A 56 -6.83 -2.53 2.26
C ALA A 56 -5.88 -2.75 3.44
N SER A 57 -5.49 -1.67 4.08
CA SER A 57 -4.73 -1.70 5.33
C SER A 57 -5.40 -0.81 6.37
N SER A 58 -5.30 -1.19 7.64
CA SER A 58 -5.91 -0.45 8.74
C SER A 58 -4.93 -0.34 9.92
N ASN A 59 -5.01 0.78 10.64
CA ASN A 59 -4.26 0.97 11.89
C ASN A 59 -4.88 0.22 13.08
N VAL A 60 -6.06 -0.37 12.88
CA VAL A 60 -6.73 -1.22 13.88
C VAL A 60 -6.79 -2.64 13.34
N ALA A 61 -6.85 -3.62 14.22
CA ALA A 61 -7.02 -5.00 13.80
C ALA A 61 -8.27 -5.13 12.93
N MET A 62 -8.11 -5.63 11.71
CA MET A 62 -9.24 -5.95 10.85
C MET A 62 -9.94 -7.17 11.43
N THR A 63 -11.27 -7.15 11.46
CA THR A 63 -12.08 -8.24 11.98
C THR A 63 -12.70 -9.04 10.85
N LYS A 64 -12.93 -10.34 11.10
CA LYS A 64 -13.75 -11.15 10.21
C LYS A 64 -15.15 -10.58 10.10
N GLY A 65 -15.77 -10.69 8.96
CA GLY A 65 -17.14 -10.20 8.77
C GLY A 65 -17.56 -10.14 7.31
N THR A 66 -18.74 -9.60 7.07
CA THR A 66 -19.28 -9.44 5.74
C THR A 66 -18.77 -8.13 5.11
N ALA A 67 -18.09 -8.22 3.99
CA ALA A 67 -17.71 -7.09 3.16
C ALA A 67 -18.75 -6.81 2.08
N ASN A 68 -18.87 -5.53 1.74
CA ASN A 68 -19.65 -5.09 0.59
C ASN A 68 -18.75 -4.22 -0.29
N ALA A 69 -18.82 -4.41 -1.61
CA ALA A 69 -18.17 -3.56 -2.58
C ALA A 69 -19.17 -3.16 -3.68
N SER A 70 -18.97 -1.97 -4.23
CA SER A 70 -19.80 -1.49 -5.32
C SER A 70 -18.95 -0.71 -6.33
N PHE A 71 -19.22 -0.97 -7.60
CA PHE A 71 -18.54 -0.34 -8.72
C PHE A 71 -19.58 0.06 -9.77
N GLU A 72 -19.33 1.17 -10.45
CA GLU A 72 -20.17 1.60 -11.56
C GLU A 72 -19.26 1.97 -12.72
N ASP A 73 -19.68 1.63 -13.94
CA ASP A 73 -19.11 2.03 -15.21
C ASP A 73 -17.58 1.86 -15.33
N LEU A 74 -17.15 0.98 -16.19
CA LEU A 74 -15.74 0.90 -16.55
C LEU A 74 -15.43 2.00 -17.56
N GLN A 75 -14.42 2.81 -17.27
CA GLN A 75 -13.97 3.95 -18.05
C GLN A 75 -12.47 3.89 -18.30
N TYR A 76 -11.99 4.65 -19.24
CA TYR A 76 -10.57 4.92 -19.43
C TYR A 76 -10.31 6.41 -19.57
N TRP A 77 -9.13 6.85 -19.18
CA TRP A 77 -8.70 8.22 -19.38
C TRP A 77 -8.17 8.42 -20.80
N ASN A 78 -8.84 9.24 -21.57
CA ASN A 78 -8.37 9.64 -22.89
C ASN A 78 -7.48 10.87 -22.76
N ALA A 79 -6.17 10.69 -23.00
CA ALA A 79 -5.19 11.76 -22.87
C ALA A 79 -5.31 12.84 -23.96
N GLU A 80 -5.93 12.53 -25.11
CA GLU A 80 -6.11 13.50 -26.20
C GLU A 80 -7.26 14.46 -25.92
N THR A 81 -8.33 13.96 -25.30
CA THR A 81 -9.52 14.77 -24.93
C THR A 81 -9.47 15.27 -23.49
N GLU A 82 -8.51 14.78 -22.69
CA GLU A 82 -8.41 15.02 -21.26
C GLU A 82 -9.71 14.70 -20.50
N GLN A 83 -10.38 13.61 -20.91
CA GLN A 83 -11.66 13.19 -20.31
C GLN A 83 -11.69 11.67 -20.07
N ALA A 84 -12.50 11.28 -19.07
CA ALA A 84 -12.85 9.89 -18.87
C ALA A 84 -13.91 9.47 -19.91
N GLU A 85 -13.64 8.43 -20.64
CA GLU A 85 -14.55 7.87 -21.65
C GLU A 85 -15.09 6.53 -21.19
N LEU A 86 -16.39 6.32 -21.45
CA LEU A 86 -17.10 5.11 -21.07
C LEU A 86 -16.67 3.94 -21.95
N LEU A 87 -16.09 2.88 -21.37
CA LEU A 87 -15.82 1.62 -22.05
C LEU A 87 -16.98 0.65 -21.93
N TYR A 88 -17.50 0.51 -20.70
CA TYR A 88 -18.55 -0.44 -20.42
C TYR A 88 -19.48 0.07 -19.32
N PRO A 89 -20.77 0.30 -19.64
CA PRO A 89 -21.75 0.69 -18.62
C PRO A 89 -22.10 -0.52 -17.76
N GLY A 90 -22.18 -0.29 -16.44
CA GLY A 90 -22.57 -1.34 -15.53
C GLY A 90 -22.67 -0.89 -14.09
N LYS A 91 -23.30 -1.72 -13.28
CA LYS A 91 -23.35 -1.57 -11.82
C LYS A 91 -23.10 -2.91 -11.19
N TRP A 92 -22.00 -3.03 -10.48
CA TRP A 92 -21.61 -4.25 -9.79
C TRP A 92 -21.71 -4.05 -8.30
N LYS A 93 -22.39 -4.94 -7.62
CA LYS A 93 -22.49 -5.02 -6.17
C LYS A 93 -22.06 -6.39 -5.72
N LEU A 94 -21.07 -6.45 -4.89
CA LEU A 94 -20.53 -7.67 -4.33
C LEU A 94 -20.81 -7.70 -2.83
N ARG A 95 -21.13 -8.87 -2.33
CA ARG A 95 -21.18 -9.15 -0.90
C ARG A 95 -20.50 -10.49 -0.66
N PHE A 96 -19.52 -10.50 0.22
CA PHE A 96 -18.72 -11.68 0.52
C PHE A 96 -18.29 -11.70 1.98
N GLU A 97 -18.00 -12.88 2.49
CA GLU A 97 -17.46 -13.04 3.82
C GLU A 97 -15.95 -12.88 3.79
N VAL A 98 -15.44 -12.02 4.68
CA VAL A 98 -14.02 -11.89 4.97
C VAL A 98 -13.71 -12.78 6.13
N ASP A 99 -13.17 -13.95 5.83
CA ASP A 99 -12.73 -14.97 6.80
C ASP A 99 -11.26 -15.29 6.54
N TYR A 100 -10.36 -14.53 7.19
CA TYR A 100 -8.93 -14.69 7.05
C TYR A 100 -8.31 -15.08 8.39
N GLU A 101 -7.15 -15.71 8.33
CA GLU A 101 -6.28 -15.94 9.48
C GLU A 101 -5.15 -14.89 9.44
N ASP A 102 -4.94 -14.20 10.57
CA ASP A 102 -3.82 -13.28 10.70
C ASP A 102 -2.53 -14.10 10.82
N CYS A 103 -1.79 -14.19 9.73
CA CYS A 103 -0.50 -14.87 9.67
C CYS A 103 0.69 -13.90 9.83
N SER A 104 0.44 -12.66 10.27
CA SER A 104 1.50 -11.68 10.48
C SER A 104 2.41 -12.09 11.63
N VAL A 105 3.71 -11.95 11.39
CA VAL A 105 4.74 -12.08 12.42
C VAL A 105 5.10 -10.69 12.91
N ARG A 106 5.08 -10.49 14.22
CA ARG A 106 5.55 -9.26 14.86
C ARG A 106 6.98 -9.47 15.33
N LEU A 107 7.87 -8.65 14.81
CA LEU A 107 9.26 -8.62 15.20
C LEU A 107 9.43 -7.53 16.25
N GLY A 108 10.42 -7.68 17.11
CA GLY A 108 10.69 -6.84 18.26
C GLY A 108 10.66 -5.34 18.00
N GLY A 109 11.10 -4.59 18.94
CA GLY A 109 11.19 -3.13 18.95
C GLY A 109 12.03 -2.69 20.14
N GLY A 110 12.34 -1.38 20.18
CA GLY A 110 13.17 -0.78 21.19
C GLY A 110 14.60 -0.47 20.71
N GLU A 111 15.00 -1.00 19.55
CA GLU A 111 16.28 -0.66 18.93
C GLU A 111 16.21 0.74 18.32
N ALA A 112 17.35 1.43 18.39
CA ALA A 112 17.48 2.79 17.91
C ALA A 112 18.37 2.85 16.65
N PHE A 113 18.06 3.79 15.76
CA PHE A 113 18.92 4.19 14.66
C PHE A 113 18.93 5.70 14.50
N SER A 114 19.91 6.23 13.79
CA SER A 114 20.01 7.68 13.56
C SER A 114 20.14 7.93 12.06
N GLN A 115 19.37 8.90 11.56
CA GLN A 115 19.39 9.28 10.15
C GLN A 115 18.98 10.75 9.99
N ASP A 116 19.65 11.47 9.09
CA ASP A 116 19.37 12.88 8.75
C ASP A 116 19.34 13.81 10.00
N GLY A 117 20.16 13.48 11.02
CA GLY A 117 20.25 14.22 12.27
C GLY A 117 19.10 13.97 13.24
N LEU A 118 18.23 12.99 12.97
CA LEU A 118 17.19 12.51 13.86
C LEU A 118 17.61 11.19 14.51
N ASN A 119 17.14 10.96 15.73
CA ASN A 119 17.21 9.65 16.38
C ASN A 119 15.82 9.03 16.38
N PHE A 120 15.79 7.78 16.00
CA PHE A 120 14.57 6.99 15.90
C PHE A 120 14.65 5.78 16.84
N THR A 121 13.51 5.42 17.38
CA THR A 121 13.31 4.13 18.06
C THR A 121 12.30 3.32 17.25
N ILE A 122 12.64 2.09 16.91
CA ILE A 122 11.72 1.17 16.24
C ILE A 122 10.72 0.67 17.27
N ASP A 123 9.43 0.91 17.04
CA ASP A 123 8.36 0.51 17.96
C ASP A 123 7.89 -0.91 17.68
N GLU A 124 7.62 -1.23 16.40
CA GLU A 124 7.16 -2.54 15.97
C GLU A 124 7.44 -2.74 14.48
N ILE A 125 7.77 -3.95 14.10
CA ILE A 125 7.76 -4.40 12.70
C ILE A 125 6.73 -5.52 12.57
N SER A 126 5.86 -5.44 11.57
CA SER A 126 4.90 -6.49 11.21
C SER A 126 5.20 -6.97 9.80
N VAL A 127 5.32 -8.29 9.65
CA VAL A 127 5.62 -8.96 8.39
C VAL A 127 4.55 -10.02 8.13
N SER A 128 4.04 -10.06 6.93
CA SER A 128 3.08 -11.07 6.47
C SER A 128 3.42 -11.49 5.03
N PRO A 129 2.84 -12.55 4.47
CA PRO A 129 3.06 -12.93 3.09
C PRO A 129 2.72 -11.87 2.04
N ILE A 130 1.98 -10.84 2.43
CA ILE A 130 1.49 -9.79 1.52
C ILE A 130 2.03 -8.40 1.83
N ALA A 131 2.67 -8.18 3.00
CA ALA A 131 3.09 -6.84 3.38
C ALA A 131 4.18 -6.82 4.46
N VAL A 132 4.96 -5.76 4.45
CA VAL A 132 5.81 -5.33 5.58
C VAL A 132 5.36 -3.96 6.05
N ARG A 133 5.32 -3.76 7.37
CA ARG A 133 5.08 -2.46 8.00
C ARG A 133 6.04 -2.27 9.17
N ALA A 134 6.68 -1.10 9.21
CA ALA A 134 7.49 -0.65 10.34
C ALA A 134 6.81 0.57 10.98
N ALA A 135 6.71 0.55 12.31
CA ALA A 135 6.36 1.71 13.13
C ALA A 135 7.57 2.13 13.92
N TYR A 136 7.85 3.43 13.99
CA TYR A 136 8.98 3.98 14.70
C TYR A 136 8.70 5.41 15.15
N THR A 137 9.40 5.85 16.20
CA THR A 137 9.22 7.16 16.80
C THR A 137 10.53 7.94 16.72
N ALA A 138 10.48 9.17 16.18
CA ALA A 138 11.57 10.13 16.24
C ALA A 138 11.50 10.92 17.56
N ASP A 139 12.64 11.24 18.15
CA ASP A 139 12.76 12.01 19.40
C ASP A 139 12.50 13.51 19.25
N GLU A 140 12.24 13.97 18.03
CA GLU A 140 11.97 15.36 17.68
C GLU A 140 10.58 15.49 17.07
N ALA A 141 9.85 16.55 17.43
CA ALA A 141 8.53 16.82 16.87
C ALA A 141 8.64 17.40 15.46
N VAL A 142 7.91 16.79 14.50
CA VAL A 142 7.77 17.33 13.16
C VAL A 142 7.02 18.67 13.21
N VAL A 143 7.50 19.63 12.47
CA VAL A 143 6.84 20.94 12.31
C VAL A 143 6.45 21.12 10.87
N TRP A 144 5.13 21.13 10.64
CA TRP A 144 4.57 21.37 9.32
C TRP A 144 4.40 22.86 9.05
N SER A 145 4.56 23.28 7.80
CA SER A 145 4.29 24.64 7.38
C SER A 145 2.78 24.91 7.31
N ASP A 146 2.38 26.19 7.39
CA ASP A 146 0.99 26.63 7.18
C ASP A 146 0.65 26.74 5.68
N ALA A 147 1.15 25.81 4.86
CA ALA A 147 0.87 25.80 3.42
C ALA A 147 -0.62 25.58 3.12
N PRO A 148 -1.18 26.22 2.10
CA PRO A 148 -2.57 25.99 1.72
C PRO A 148 -2.84 24.52 1.42
N SER A 149 -4.02 24.04 1.83
CA SER A 149 -4.51 22.69 1.59
C SER A 149 -4.35 22.27 0.11
N GLY A 150 -3.79 21.09 -0.11
CA GLY A 150 -3.55 20.52 -1.44
C GLY A 150 -2.22 20.89 -2.11
N ARG A 151 -1.34 21.63 -1.41
CA ARG A 151 0.01 21.94 -1.90
C ARG A 151 1.05 21.63 -0.83
N GLN A 152 1.95 20.72 -1.12
CA GLN A 152 3.10 20.45 -0.27
C GLN A 152 4.14 21.57 -0.46
N SER A 153 4.58 22.21 0.64
CA SER A 153 5.68 23.17 0.59
C SER A 153 7.02 22.44 0.48
N GLU A 154 8.08 23.16 0.06
CA GLU A 154 9.44 22.59 0.06
C GLU A 154 9.89 22.19 1.47
N GLU A 155 9.43 22.91 2.49
CA GLU A 155 9.73 22.58 3.89
C GLU A 155 9.05 21.30 4.31
N ASP A 156 7.75 21.15 3.98
CA ASP A 156 7.01 19.91 4.29
C ASP A 156 7.55 18.71 3.52
N ALA A 157 8.01 18.91 2.28
CA ALA A 157 8.68 17.86 1.52
C ALA A 157 9.98 17.42 2.18
N ARG A 158 10.79 18.37 2.68
CA ARG A 158 12.01 18.05 3.45
C ARG A 158 11.70 17.28 4.74
N GLN A 159 10.65 17.67 5.45
CA GLN A 159 10.22 16.93 6.64
C GLN A 159 9.77 15.52 6.27
N SER A 160 8.97 15.35 5.21
CA SER A 160 8.57 14.03 4.72
C SER A 160 9.77 13.15 4.40
N GLN A 161 10.78 13.70 3.74
CA GLN A 161 12.02 12.98 3.44
C GLN A 161 12.75 12.53 4.70
N ARG A 162 12.99 13.43 5.67
CA ARG A 162 13.73 13.13 6.90
C ARG A 162 13.03 12.09 7.78
N TYR A 163 11.71 12.21 7.95
CA TYR A 163 10.96 11.36 8.88
C TYR A 163 10.46 10.06 8.23
N LEU A 164 10.35 10.00 6.92
CA LEU A 164 9.72 8.86 6.24
C LEU A 164 10.50 8.36 5.03
N GLU A 165 10.68 9.19 4.00
CA GLU A 165 11.13 8.70 2.69
C GLU A 165 12.54 8.10 2.75
N ASN A 166 13.47 8.76 3.45
CA ASN A 166 14.84 8.31 3.56
C ASN A 166 15.02 7.11 4.50
N VAL A 167 14.04 6.77 5.34
CA VAL A 167 14.15 5.60 6.21
C VAL A 167 14.16 4.33 5.38
N GLU A 168 15.29 3.62 5.42
CA GLU A 168 15.47 2.37 4.69
C GLU A 168 14.59 1.26 5.25
N ILE A 169 13.93 0.51 4.37
CA ILE A 169 13.29 -0.76 4.69
C ILE A 169 13.68 -1.78 3.62
N LEU A 170 14.37 -2.84 4.01
CA LEU A 170 14.77 -3.93 3.13
C LEU A 170 14.18 -5.25 3.64
N LEU A 171 13.64 -6.05 2.73
CA LEU A 171 13.29 -7.44 2.98
C LEU A 171 14.35 -8.33 2.33
N THR A 172 15.02 -9.16 3.13
CA THR A 172 15.96 -10.16 2.62
C THR A 172 15.27 -11.50 2.58
N ARG A 173 15.30 -12.16 1.42
CA ARG A 173 14.76 -13.52 1.22
C ARG A 173 15.79 -14.58 1.61
N THR A 174 15.32 -15.80 1.84
CA THR A 174 16.18 -16.94 2.21
C THR A 174 17.18 -17.33 1.12
N ASP A 175 16.91 -16.99 -0.14
CA ASP A 175 17.82 -17.16 -1.28
C ASP A 175 18.87 -16.05 -1.39
N GLY A 176 18.83 -15.06 -0.50
CA GLY A 176 19.72 -13.89 -0.48
C GLY A 176 19.26 -12.73 -1.33
N THR A 177 18.13 -12.83 -2.03
CA THR A 177 17.54 -11.73 -2.76
C THR A 177 17.08 -10.63 -1.80
N VAL A 178 17.37 -9.36 -2.12
CA VAL A 178 16.94 -8.21 -1.34
C VAL A 178 15.88 -7.44 -2.10
N VAL A 179 14.74 -7.23 -1.46
CA VAL A 179 13.65 -6.40 -1.95
C VAL A 179 13.72 -5.05 -1.24
N ASP A 180 13.98 -3.99 -1.99
CA ASP A 180 14.00 -2.64 -1.44
C ASP A 180 12.58 -2.07 -1.33
N LEU A 181 12.16 -1.82 -0.11
CA LEU A 181 10.85 -1.25 0.24
C LEU A 181 10.97 0.20 0.71
N SER A 182 12.15 0.83 0.58
CA SER A 182 12.40 2.19 1.08
C SER A 182 11.53 3.26 0.41
N GLY A 183 11.11 3.04 -0.84
CA GLY A 183 10.15 3.90 -1.56
C GLY A 183 8.70 3.77 -1.11
N SER A 184 8.42 3.10 0.01
CA SER A 184 7.07 2.87 0.50
C SER A 184 6.42 4.14 1.05
N GLY A 185 5.09 4.19 0.95
CA GLY A 185 4.29 5.21 1.60
C GLY A 185 4.13 5.00 3.11
N GLY A 186 3.59 6.02 3.78
CA GLY A 186 3.39 5.93 5.22
C GLY A 186 2.70 7.14 5.81
N SER A 187 2.83 7.30 7.13
CA SER A 187 2.26 8.40 7.89
C SER A 187 3.28 8.99 8.86
N ILE A 188 3.17 10.28 9.09
CA ILE A 188 3.96 11.07 10.03
C ILE A 188 2.98 11.84 10.90
N ALA A 189 3.03 11.68 12.21
CA ALA A 189 2.14 12.36 13.14
C ALA A 189 2.91 12.85 14.38
N PRO A 190 2.81 14.15 14.74
CA PRO A 190 3.38 14.65 15.98
C PRO A 190 2.62 14.06 17.18
N LYS A 191 3.36 13.69 18.23
CA LYS A 191 2.81 13.16 19.47
C LYS A 191 3.71 13.49 20.66
N ASP A 192 3.21 14.26 21.61
CA ASP A 192 3.87 14.53 22.89
C ASP A 192 5.33 15.01 22.79
N GLY A 193 5.63 15.86 21.82
CA GLY A 193 6.99 16.37 21.59
C GLY A 193 7.91 15.48 20.75
N ALA A 194 7.40 14.33 20.33
CA ALA A 194 8.05 13.38 19.42
C ALA A 194 7.27 13.29 18.12
N THR A 195 7.72 12.45 17.19
CA THR A 195 7.01 12.16 15.94
C THR A 195 6.84 10.64 15.77
N VAL A 196 5.61 10.18 15.70
CA VAL A 196 5.29 8.80 15.39
C VAL A 196 5.18 8.63 13.87
N CYS A 197 5.91 7.68 13.33
CA CYS A 197 5.96 7.35 11.94
C CYS A 197 5.52 5.90 11.72
N ALA A 198 4.87 5.66 10.61
CA ALA A 198 4.61 4.30 10.14
C ALA A 198 4.87 4.25 8.64
N LYS A 199 5.61 3.26 8.20
CA LYS A 199 6.00 3.04 6.81
C LYS A 199 5.78 1.58 6.45
N GLY A 200 5.29 1.31 5.25
CA GLY A 200 5.07 -0.06 4.84
C GLY A 200 4.62 -0.19 3.40
N ARG A 201 4.74 -1.39 2.88
CA ARG A 201 4.35 -1.73 1.52
C ARG A 201 3.61 -3.05 1.49
N VAL A 202 2.57 -3.08 0.67
CA VAL A 202 1.99 -4.33 0.17
C VAL A 202 2.86 -4.81 -0.99
N PHE A 203 3.17 -6.10 -1.02
CA PHE A 203 3.97 -6.70 -2.08
C PHE A 203 3.15 -6.81 -3.37
N ASP A 204 3.83 -6.81 -4.50
CA ASP A 204 3.23 -7.03 -5.82
C ASP A 204 2.92 -8.53 -6.06
N GLU A 205 3.53 -9.42 -5.27
CA GLU A 205 3.32 -10.87 -5.25
C GLU A 205 3.20 -11.39 -3.81
N ILE A 206 2.60 -12.56 -3.63
CA ILE A 206 2.59 -13.24 -2.33
C ILE A 206 3.98 -13.85 -2.09
N ILE A 207 4.65 -13.45 -1.01
CA ILE A 207 5.94 -14.04 -0.59
C ILE A 207 5.67 -14.85 0.66
N PRO A 208 5.81 -16.20 0.62
CA PRO A 208 5.65 -17.04 1.80
C PRO A 208 6.62 -16.63 2.93
N LEU A 209 6.18 -16.71 4.19
CA LEU A 209 7.03 -16.34 5.33
C LEU A 209 8.30 -17.19 5.41
N GLU A 210 8.24 -18.46 5.00
CA GLU A 210 9.39 -19.36 4.91
C GLU A 210 10.45 -18.91 3.90
N ASP A 211 10.09 -18.06 2.94
CA ASP A 211 11.00 -17.49 1.94
C ASP A 211 11.60 -16.16 2.40
N MET A 212 11.22 -15.65 3.56
CA MET A 212 11.71 -14.39 4.11
C MET A 212 12.73 -14.66 5.22
N ALA A 213 13.93 -14.12 5.13
CA ALA A 213 14.97 -14.30 6.14
C ALA A 213 14.96 -13.20 7.19
N SER A 214 14.94 -11.94 6.76
CA SER A 214 15.03 -10.81 7.69
C SER A 214 14.42 -9.54 7.11
N VAL A 215 14.09 -8.60 7.99
CA VAL A 215 13.73 -7.21 7.64
C VAL A 215 14.76 -6.27 8.25
N THR A 216 15.27 -5.35 7.45
CA THR A 216 16.14 -4.26 7.90
C THR A 216 15.34 -2.96 7.93
N VAL A 217 15.44 -2.21 9.03
CA VAL A 217 14.85 -0.88 9.17
C VAL A 217 15.90 0.07 9.70
N GLY A 218 16.23 1.11 8.94
CA GLY A 218 17.25 2.09 9.34
C GLY A 218 18.61 1.46 9.64
N GLY A 219 18.97 0.36 8.96
CA GLY A 219 20.20 -0.39 9.19
C GLY A 219 20.12 -1.43 10.33
N VAL A 220 19.03 -1.50 11.08
CA VAL A 220 18.81 -2.53 12.12
C VAL A 220 18.16 -3.74 11.52
N VAL A 221 18.75 -4.93 11.71
CA VAL A 221 18.30 -6.19 11.13
C VAL A 221 17.46 -6.99 12.12
N TYR A 222 16.31 -7.46 11.68
CA TYR A 222 15.41 -8.33 12.43
C TYR A 222 15.21 -9.65 11.68
N GLU A 223 15.65 -10.74 12.28
CA GLU A 223 15.45 -12.09 11.72
C GLU A 223 13.97 -12.47 11.82
N ILE A 224 13.44 -13.10 10.76
CA ILE A 224 12.07 -13.62 10.75
C ILE A 224 12.11 -15.05 11.32
N PRO A 225 11.35 -15.32 12.40
CA PRO A 225 11.36 -16.67 12.98
C PRO A 225 10.66 -17.67 12.06
N HIS A 226 11.32 -18.78 11.78
CA HIS A 226 10.74 -19.93 11.10
C HIS A 226 10.35 -20.98 12.14
N ASN A 227 9.07 -21.28 12.26
CA ASN A 227 8.54 -22.32 13.16
C ASN A 227 8.52 -23.69 12.49
#